data_876ba209a6b74504eaa5ad0a47b1bb26
#
_entry.id   876ba209a6b74504eaa5ad0a47b1bb26
#
_cell.length_a   1.000
_cell.length_b   1.000
_cell.length_c   1.000
_cell.angle_alpha   90.00
_cell.angle_beta   90.00
_cell.angle_gamma   90.00
#
_symmetry.space_group_name_H-M   'P 1'
#
loop_
_entity.id
_entity.type
_entity.pdbx_description
1 polymer ?
#
loop_
_entity_poly.entity_id
_entity_poly.type
_entity_poly.pdbx_seq_one_letter_code
_entity_poly.pdbx_strand_id
1 'polypeptide(L)'
;MEHRSYMRGRIGTSIVCILVFSISLSAESVASDSIDEAEERGFKVVRTIPLEETSFTQGLEVRNGSIFQSSGLYGASRLTEIDLQSGNIIRNMPVNDSYFAEGITVLDQSIIMLTWKGEQAFRIDISNFSIVENFSFEGEGWGICFNGEFLVMSNGTSQISFRDPETFEINHTIQVTWDGQPVPNINELECVGKEILANVWLQDVIISIDSISGNVQYFVSPTSIISTQGTNSNEVLNGIAFDKSSGGFWITGKNWTHIYLIEISSLETPSEIQETSGLNRSSAIFIISIMLLLSLLVFFRNKNKPETPNFKDSLP
;
A
#
# COMPACT_ATOMS: atom_id res chain seq x y z
N MET A 1 -19.87 -98.42 24.90
CA MET A 1 -18.79 -98.78 25.88
C MET A 1 -17.79 -97.62 25.72
N GLU A 2 -17.85 -96.72 26.67
CA GLU A 2 -16.85 -96.40 27.69
C GLU A 2 -15.50 -96.05 27.08
N HIS A 3 -14.90 -94.88 27.28
CA HIS A 3 -14.46 -94.36 28.57
C HIS A 3 -14.18 -92.86 28.56
N ARG A 4 -14.57 -92.18 29.63
CA ARG A 4 -14.15 -90.83 30.02
C ARG A 4 -12.68 -90.81 30.36
N SER A 5 -12.03 -89.74 30.00
CA SER A 5 -10.86 -89.22 30.73
C SER A 5 -10.79 -87.72 30.73
N TYR A 6 -10.84 -87.15 31.91
CA TYR A 6 -10.64 -85.75 32.25
C TYR A 6 -9.18 -85.43 32.25
N MET A 7 -8.77 -84.34 31.57
CA MET A 7 -7.53 -83.69 31.98
C MET A 7 -7.69 -82.19 31.97
N ARG A 8 -7.45 -81.62 33.12
CA ARG A 8 -7.31 -80.16 33.36
C ARG A 8 -6.05 -79.67 32.70
N GLY A 9 -6.17 -78.63 31.90
CA GLY A 9 -5.03 -77.84 31.32
C GLY A 9 -5.21 -76.34 31.59
N ARG A 10 -4.21 -75.80 32.19
CA ARG A 10 -4.02 -74.44 32.69
C ARG A 10 -4.33 -73.40 31.67
N ILE A 11 -5.09 -72.36 32.07
CA ILE A 11 -5.30 -71.13 31.36
C ILE A 11 -4.02 -70.28 31.53
N GLY A 12 -3.22 -70.19 30.44
CA GLY A 12 -2.14 -69.21 30.33
C GLY A 12 -2.68 -67.89 29.82
N THR A 13 -2.68 -66.90 30.67
CA THR A 13 -3.07 -65.54 30.33
C THR A 13 -1.92 -64.90 29.56
N SER A 14 -2.00 -64.88 28.23
CA SER A 14 -1.09 -64.09 27.38
C SER A 14 -1.56 -62.65 27.35
N ILE A 15 -0.82 -61.77 28.02
CA ILE A 15 -0.99 -60.31 27.91
C ILE A 15 -0.36 -59.92 26.58
N VAL A 16 -1.22 -59.58 25.60
CA VAL A 16 -0.79 -58.97 24.36
C VAL A 16 -0.68 -57.45 24.63
N CYS A 17 0.53 -56.96 24.81
CA CYS A 17 0.80 -55.51 24.79
C CYS A 17 0.66 -55.01 23.36
N ILE A 18 -0.49 -54.34 23.08
CA ILE A 18 -0.65 -53.56 21.85
C ILE A 18 0.02 -52.20 22.07
N LEU A 19 1.24 -52.07 21.52
CA LEU A 19 1.90 -50.78 21.36
C LEU A 19 1.17 -49.99 20.29
N VAL A 20 0.27 -49.06 20.71
CA VAL A 20 -0.30 -48.06 19.82
C VAL A 20 0.75 -47.01 19.56
N PHE A 21 1.39 -47.08 18.39
CA PHE A 21 2.23 -46.02 17.87
C PHE A 21 1.27 -44.90 17.41
N SER A 22 1.11 -43.85 18.22
CA SER A 22 0.45 -42.62 17.82
C SER A 22 1.41 -41.89 16.88
N ILE A 23 1.21 -42.01 15.58
CA ILE A 23 1.84 -41.15 14.60
C ILE A 23 1.10 -39.82 14.70
N SER A 24 1.69 -38.87 15.40
CA SER A 24 1.27 -37.46 15.33
C SER A 24 1.63 -36.97 13.93
N LEU A 25 0.67 -36.97 13.00
CA LEU A 25 0.75 -36.15 11.80
C LEU A 25 0.66 -34.68 12.28
N SER A 26 1.81 -34.01 12.39
CA SER A 26 1.81 -32.56 12.39
C SER A 26 1.36 -32.14 11.00
N ALA A 27 0.09 -31.76 10.87
CA ALA A 27 -0.34 -30.95 9.76
C ALA A 27 0.44 -29.62 9.87
N GLU A 28 1.48 -29.47 9.08
CA GLU A 28 1.98 -28.15 8.76
C GLU A 28 0.79 -27.44 8.13
N SER A 29 0.21 -26.49 8.87
CA SER A 29 -0.69 -25.51 8.27
C SER A 29 0.16 -24.79 7.24
N VAL A 30 -0.06 -25.08 5.96
CA VAL A 30 0.29 -24.15 4.89
C VAL A 30 -0.43 -22.88 5.31
N ALA A 31 0.33 -21.89 5.78
CA ALA A 31 -0.19 -20.55 5.95
C ALA A 31 -0.77 -20.22 4.58
N SER A 32 -2.09 -20.11 4.48
CA SER A 32 -2.69 -19.42 3.35
C SER A 32 -2.05 -18.03 3.42
N ASP A 33 -1.33 -17.63 2.38
CA ASP A 33 -1.03 -16.22 2.19
C ASP A 33 -2.39 -15.51 2.30
N SER A 34 -2.67 -14.97 3.49
CA SER A 34 -3.73 -14.02 3.65
C SER A 34 -3.33 -12.90 2.70
N ILE A 35 -4.12 -12.67 1.65
CA ILE A 35 -4.05 -11.42 0.91
C ILE A 35 -4.30 -10.38 1.98
N ASP A 36 -3.24 -9.72 2.45
CA ASP A 36 -3.37 -8.65 3.43
C ASP A 36 -4.24 -7.59 2.75
N GLU A 37 -5.38 -7.30 3.38
CA GLU A 37 -6.28 -6.24 2.93
C GLU A 37 -5.47 -4.94 2.86
N ALA A 38 -5.55 -4.21 1.75
CA ALA A 38 -4.77 -2.99 1.58
C ALA A 38 -5.14 -1.96 2.67
N GLU A 39 -4.16 -1.51 3.44
CA GLU A 39 -4.36 -0.61 4.56
C GLU A 39 -4.23 0.86 4.16
N GLU A 40 -5.02 1.73 4.80
CA GLU A 40 -4.84 3.17 4.68
C GLU A 40 -3.61 3.61 5.47
N ARG A 41 -2.66 4.28 4.81
CA ARG A 41 -1.53 4.92 5.45
C ARG A 41 -1.76 6.40 5.65
N GLY A 42 -1.42 6.89 6.82
CA GLY A 42 -1.40 8.30 7.12
C GLY A 42 -0.28 9.03 6.35
N PHE A 43 -0.37 10.34 6.27
CA PHE A 43 0.68 11.18 5.71
C PHE A 43 0.84 12.46 6.50
N LYS A 44 2.00 13.11 6.33
CA LYS A 44 2.30 14.43 6.89
C LYS A 44 2.72 15.36 5.77
N VAL A 45 2.14 16.55 5.72
CA VAL A 45 2.62 17.62 4.83
C VAL A 45 3.89 18.22 5.43
N VAL A 46 4.98 18.12 4.69
CA VAL A 46 6.30 18.63 5.09
C VAL A 46 6.53 20.03 4.53
N ARG A 47 6.08 20.25 3.31
CA ARG A 47 6.26 21.51 2.60
C ARG A 47 5.12 21.77 1.62
N THR A 48 4.82 23.04 1.43
CA THR A 48 3.83 23.51 0.43
C THR A 48 4.49 24.60 -0.38
N ILE A 49 4.32 24.54 -1.71
CA ILE A 49 4.84 25.55 -2.64
C ILE A 49 3.66 26.08 -3.45
N PRO A 50 3.42 27.39 -3.49
CA PRO A 50 2.46 27.96 -4.42
C PRO A 50 2.99 27.87 -5.85
N LEU A 51 2.13 27.54 -6.78
CA LEU A 51 2.46 27.55 -8.22
C LEU A 51 2.18 28.93 -8.81
N GLU A 52 3.08 29.41 -9.68
CA GLU A 52 2.92 30.67 -10.39
C GLU A 52 1.67 30.66 -11.29
N GLU A 53 1.37 29.52 -11.91
CA GLU A 53 0.21 29.28 -12.74
C GLU A 53 -0.43 27.94 -12.41
N THR A 54 -1.76 27.86 -12.49
CA THR A 54 -2.47 26.58 -12.45
C THR A 54 -2.30 25.83 -13.77
N SER A 55 -2.30 24.52 -13.68
CA SER A 55 -2.11 23.63 -14.83
C SER A 55 -3.06 22.45 -14.76
N PHE A 56 -3.54 22.00 -15.91
CA PHE A 56 -4.28 20.75 -16.01
C PHE A 56 -3.31 19.57 -15.97
N THR A 57 -2.72 19.34 -14.78
CA THR A 57 -1.62 18.42 -14.52
C THR A 57 -1.94 17.00 -14.96
N GLN A 58 -1.04 16.40 -15.76
CA GLN A 58 -1.16 15.04 -16.25
C GLN A 58 0.05 14.17 -15.88
N GLY A 59 1.21 14.76 -15.70
CA GLY A 59 2.42 14.07 -15.25
C GLY A 59 3.29 14.99 -14.43
N LEU A 60 4.04 14.42 -13.50
CA LEU A 60 4.89 15.12 -12.55
C LEU A 60 6.20 14.35 -12.36
N GLU A 61 7.32 15.07 -12.35
CA GLU A 61 8.64 14.49 -12.03
C GLU A 61 9.50 15.50 -11.28
N VAL A 62 10.34 15.01 -10.36
CA VAL A 62 11.29 15.84 -9.63
C VAL A 62 12.72 15.43 -9.92
N ARG A 63 13.53 16.38 -10.36
CA ARG A 63 14.95 16.15 -10.60
C ARG A 63 15.78 17.40 -10.37
N ASN A 64 16.88 17.26 -9.63
CA ASN A 64 17.91 18.30 -9.44
C ASN A 64 17.39 19.67 -9.00
N GLY A 65 16.35 19.70 -8.14
CA GLY A 65 15.78 20.94 -7.63
C GLY A 65 14.74 21.58 -8.56
N SER A 66 14.35 20.89 -9.65
CA SER A 66 13.27 21.28 -10.55
C SER A 66 12.12 20.27 -10.47
N ILE A 67 10.92 20.76 -10.68
CA ILE A 67 9.73 19.98 -11.02
C ILE A 67 9.53 20.07 -12.52
N PHE A 68 9.34 18.93 -13.17
CA PHE A 68 8.85 18.84 -14.54
C PHE A 68 7.37 18.47 -14.48
N GLN A 69 6.55 19.20 -15.21
CA GLN A 69 5.11 19.01 -15.22
C GLN A 69 4.59 19.02 -16.66
N SER A 70 3.87 17.98 -17.05
CA SER A 70 3.06 18.02 -18.26
C SER A 70 1.65 18.51 -17.93
N SER A 71 1.10 19.34 -18.80
CA SER A 71 -0.27 19.83 -18.72
C SER A 71 -1.00 19.46 -19.99
N GLY A 72 -2.16 18.76 -19.84
CA GLY A 72 -3.03 18.40 -20.95
C GLY A 72 -4.00 19.53 -21.27
N LEU A 73 -4.50 19.57 -22.43
CA LEU A 73 -5.64 20.26 -23.07
C LEU A 73 -5.26 20.51 -24.54
N TYR A 74 -6.10 20.10 -25.46
CA TYR A 74 -5.88 20.38 -26.89
C TYR A 74 -5.74 21.88 -27.14
N GLY A 75 -4.69 22.28 -27.85
CA GLY A 75 -4.36 23.68 -28.13
C GLY A 75 -3.71 24.44 -26.96
N ALA A 76 -3.51 23.78 -25.79
CA ALA A 76 -2.89 24.39 -24.61
C ALA A 76 -1.95 23.45 -23.86
N SER A 77 -1.69 22.25 -24.39
CA SER A 77 -0.78 21.28 -23.79
C SER A 77 0.66 21.82 -23.77
N ARG A 78 1.38 21.55 -22.67
CA ARG A 78 2.74 22.03 -22.49
C ARG A 78 3.55 21.13 -21.55
N LEU A 79 4.88 21.18 -21.69
CA LEU A 79 5.83 20.71 -20.70
C LEU A 79 6.43 21.93 -20.00
N THR A 80 6.43 21.96 -18.68
CA THR A 80 6.91 23.08 -17.86
C THR A 80 7.99 22.60 -16.90
N GLU A 81 9.07 23.36 -16.77
CA GLU A 81 10.04 23.22 -15.68
C GLU A 81 9.81 24.32 -14.66
N ILE A 82 9.65 23.93 -13.40
CA ILE A 82 9.31 24.78 -12.26
C ILE A 82 10.43 24.67 -11.24
N ASP A 83 10.88 25.80 -10.72
CA ASP A 83 11.84 25.86 -9.62
C ASP A 83 11.21 25.30 -8.33
N LEU A 84 11.80 24.24 -7.78
CA LEU A 84 11.28 23.55 -6.59
C LEU A 84 11.39 24.42 -5.33
N GLN A 85 12.17 25.49 -5.31
CA GLN A 85 12.30 26.36 -4.16
C GLN A 85 11.23 27.46 -4.14
N SER A 86 10.92 28.06 -5.26
CA SER A 86 10.03 29.20 -5.39
C SER A 86 8.67 28.89 -5.97
N GLY A 87 8.53 27.82 -6.75
CA GLY A 87 7.31 27.52 -7.51
C GLY A 87 7.19 28.32 -8.82
N ASN A 88 8.22 29.11 -9.17
CA ASN A 88 8.22 29.92 -10.38
C ASN A 88 8.55 29.06 -11.61
N ILE A 89 7.97 29.42 -12.76
CA ILE A 89 8.28 28.79 -14.03
C ILE A 89 9.69 29.20 -14.47
N ILE A 90 10.56 28.21 -14.69
CA ILE A 90 11.89 28.42 -15.31
C ILE A 90 11.73 28.51 -16.81
N ARG A 91 11.00 27.59 -17.41
CA ARG A 91 10.71 27.53 -18.84
C ARG A 91 9.52 26.62 -19.13
N ASN A 92 8.96 26.78 -20.31
CA ASN A 92 7.93 25.87 -20.81
C ASN A 92 8.14 25.60 -22.31
N MET A 93 7.58 24.50 -22.79
CA MET A 93 7.53 24.10 -24.18
C MET A 93 6.07 23.82 -24.55
N PRO A 94 5.45 24.55 -25.46
CA PRO A 94 4.13 24.21 -25.97
C PRO A 94 4.21 22.92 -26.77
N VAL A 95 3.21 22.07 -26.61
CA VAL A 95 3.01 20.86 -27.39
C VAL A 95 2.12 21.20 -28.58
N ASN A 96 2.32 20.52 -29.72
CA ASN A 96 1.47 20.74 -30.90
C ASN A 96 -0.02 20.60 -30.54
N ASP A 97 -0.84 21.53 -31.04
CA ASP A 97 -2.27 21.68 -30.71
C ASP A 97 -3.10 20.41 -30.96
N SER A 98 -2.62 19.51 -31.83
CA SER A 98 -3.28 18.23 -32.13
C SER A 98 -3.10 17.18 -31.04
N TYR A 99 -2.21 17.39 -30.07
CA TYR A 99 -1.95 16.47 -28.99
C TYR A 99 -2.45 16.98 -27.66
N PHE A 100 -2.95 16.08 -26.87
CA PHE A 100 -3.23 16.26 -25.45
C PHE A 100 -2.08 15.60 -24.70
N ALA A 101 -1.20 16.38 -24.06
CA ALA A 101 -0.08 15.85 -23.29
C ALA A 101 -0.58 15.11 -22.03
N GLU A 102 0.04 13.99 -21.74
CA GLU A 102 -0.25 13.13 -20.60
C GLU A 102 0.99 12.91 -19.73
N GLY A 103 1.09 11.79 -19.06
CA GLY A 103 2.17 11.44 -18.13
C GLY A 103 3.56 11.66 -18.69
N ILE A 104 4.49 11.97 -17.81
CA ILE A 104 5.92 12.13 -18.12
C ILE A 104 6.76 11.31 -17.16
N THR A 105 7.96 10.93 -17.62
CA THR A 105 9.02 10.42 -16.75
C THR A 105 10.39 10.84 -17.23
N VAL A 106 11.34 10.96 -16.32
CA VAL A 106 12.72 11.33 -16.65
C VAL A 106 13.57 10.07 -16.84
N LEU A 107 14.11 9.91 -18.04
CA LEU A 107 15.03 8.85 -18.43
C LEU A 107 16.38 9.44 -18.84
N ASP A 108 17.42 9.28 -18.03
CA ASP A 108 18.75 9.85 -18.23
C ASP A 108 18.73 11.36 -18.48
N GLN A 109 19.05 11.80 -19.69
CA GLN A 109 19.04 13.19 -20.12
C GLN A 109 17.80 13.53 -20.95
N SER A 110 16.77 12.72 -20.88
CA SER A 110 15.54 12.88 -21.64
C SER A 110 14.32 12.84 -20.72
N ILE A 111 13.22 13.41 -21.21
CA ILE A 111 11.87 13.25 -20.67
C ILE A 111 11.07 12.45 -21.70
N ILE A 112 10.44 11.37 -21.27
CA ILE A 112 9.44 10.68 -22.08
C ILE A 112 8.09 11.30 -21.73
N MET A 113 7.33 11.74 -22.74
CA MET A 113 6.01 12.34 -22.57
C MET A 113 5.00 11.62 -23.44
N LEU A 114 3.91 11.17 -22.80
CA LEU A 114 2.79 10.50 -23.49
C LEU A 114 1.81 11.51 -24.09
N THR A 115 0.99 11.01 -25.01
CA THR A 115 -0.22 11.69 -25.48
C THR A 115 -1.44 10.85 -25.20
N TRP A 116 -2.61 11.47 -24.88
CA TRP A 116 -3.85 10.75 -24.55
C TRP A 116 -4.30 9.82 -25.67
N LYS A 117 -4.78 10.35 -26.77
CA LYS A 117 -5.30 9.62 -27.94
C LYS A 117 -4.46 9.84 -29.19
N GLY A 118 -3.30 10.45 -29.04
CA GLY A 118 -2.40 10.72 -30.15
C GLY A 118 -1.59 9.50 -30.56
N GLU A 119 -1.59 8.43 -29.76
CA GLU A 119 -0.81 7.21 -29.98
C GLU A 119 0.68 7.48 -30.20
N GLN A 120 1.19 8.56 -29.57
CA GLN A 120 2.56 9.00 -29.66
C GLN A 120 3.14 9.21 -28.25
N ALA A 121 4.42 8.81 -28.09
CA ALA A 121 5.26 9.22 -26.98
C ALA A 121 6.46 9.98 -27.53
N PHE A 122 6.83 11.08 -26.88
CA PHE A 122 7.94 11.91 -27.29
C PHE A 122 9.12 11.73 -26.35
N ARG A 123 10.33 11.51 -26.90
CA ARG A 123 11.57 11.65 -26.16
C ARG A 123 12.07 13.08 -26.34
N ILE A 124 12.19 13.81 -25.25
CA ILE A 124 12.51 15.25 -25.22
C ILE A 124 13.82 15.40 -24.48
N ASP A 125 14.80 16.10 -25.10
CA ASP A 125 16.05 16.45 -24.45
C ASP A 125 15.79 17.41 -23.29
N ILE A 126 16.18 16.99 -22.05
CA ILE A 126 15.89 17.73 -20.82
C ILE A 126 16.62 19.08 -20.77
N SER A 127 17.72 19.26 -21.47
CA SER A 127 18.52 20.48 -21.43
C SER A 127 17.90 21.65 -22.20
N ASN A 128 17.21 21.37 -23.29
CA ASN A 128 16.71 22.38 -24.22
C ASN A 128 15.24 22.22 -24.64
N PHE A 129 14.58 21.15 -24.17
CA PHE A 129 13.20 20.78 -24.50
C PHE A 129 12.95 20.50 -26.00
N SER A 130 13.99 20.13 -26.77
CA SER A 130 13.78 19.68 -28.14
C SER A 130 13.29 18.23 -28.17
N ILE A 131 12.31 17.94 -29.03
CA ILE A 131 11.89 16.55 -29.29
C ILE A 131 13.02 15.93 -30.17
N VAL A 132 13.62 14.86 -29.65
CA VAL A 132 14.73 14.15 -30.32
C VAL A 132 14.27 12.84 -30.95
N GLU A 133 13.18 12.28 -30.47
CA GLU A 133 12.61 11.03 -30.97
C GLU A 133 11.12 10.95 -30.66
N ASN A 134 10.39 10.16 -31.41
CA ASN A 134 9.00 9.82 -31.11
C ASN A 134 8.76 8.34 -31.34
N PHE A 135 7.92 7.77 -30.49
CA PHE A 135 7.47 6.38 -30.53
C PHE A 135 5.97 6.35 -30.82
N SER A 136 5.55 5.33 -31.57
CA SER A 136 4.13 5.07 -31.74
C SER A 136 3.70 3.89 -30.86
N PHE A 137 2.50 3.98 -30.28
CA PHE A 137 1.87 2.90 -29.53
C PHE A 137 0.38 2.87 -29.84
N GLU A 138 -0.29 1.76 -29.52
CA GLU A 138 -1.73 1.64 -29.72
C GLU A 138 -2.51 2.01 -28.46
N GLY A 139 -3.63 2.72 -28.61
CA GLY A 139 -4.56 3.06 -27.53
C GLY A 139 -4.28 4.39 -26.87
N GLU A 140 -4.67 4.51 -25.61
CA GLU A 140 -4.52 5.72 -24.83
C GLU A 140 -3.25 5.67 -23.95
N GLY A 141 -2.55 6.81 -23.84
CA GLY A 141 -1.47 7.00 -22.88
C GLY A 141 -1.97 7.87 -21.73
N TRP A 142 -1.77 7.44 -20.46
CA TRP A 142 -2.16 8.19 -19.27
C TRP A 142 -0.95 8.53 -18.41
N GLY A 143 -0.54 7.67 -17.49
CA GLY A 143 0.64 7.85 -16.65
C GLY A 143 1.85 7.05 -17.14
N ILE A 144 3.05 7.49 -16.77
CA ILE A 144 4.30 6.78 -17.08
C ILE A 144 5.34 7.07 -16.01
N CYS A 145 6.06 6.05 -15.56
CA CYS A 145 7.26 6.18 -14.73
C CYS A 145 8.38 5.24 -15.20
N PHE A 146 9.61 5.44 -14.75
CA PHE A 146 10.74 4.57 -15.05
C PHE A 146 11.19 3.84 -13.78
N ASN A 147 11.13 2.49 -13.78
CA ASN A 147 11.49 1.67 -12.61
C ASN A 147 12.98 1.29 -12.54
N GLY A 148 13.80 1.83 -13.42
CA GLY A 148 15.24 1.49 -13.54
C GLY A 148 15.54 0.47 -14.65
N GLU A 149 14.53 -0.20 -15.20
CA GLU A 149 14.67 -1.19 -16.27
C GLU A 149 13.65 -0.93 -17.40
N PHE A 150 12.38 -0.70 -17.05
CA PHE A 150 11.28 -0.50 -17.99
C PHE A 150 10.58 0.84 -17.79
N LEU A 151 10.02 1.36 -18.86
CA LEU A 151 8.99 2.38 -18.81
C LEU A 151 7.67 1.70 -18.43
N VAL A 152 7.09 2.10 -17.30
CA VAL A 152 5.86 1.55 -16.73
C VAL A 152 4.72 2.50 -17.08
N MET A 153 3.74 2.05 -17.85
CA MET A 153 2.71 2.90 -18.45
C MET A 153 1.30 2.43 -18.12
N SER A 154 0.45 3.36 -17.71
CA SER A 154 -0.99 3.19 -17.56
C SER A 154 -1.75 3.68 -18.80
N ASN A 155 -3.01 3.24 -18.95
CA ASN A 155 -3.88 3.60 -20.08
C ASN A 155 -5.35 3.79 -19.66
N GLY A 156 -5.59 4.07 -18.38
CA GLY A 156 -6.93 4.24 -17.83
C GLY A 156 -7.71 2.95 -17.56
N THR A 157 -7.12 1.79 -17.88
CA THR A 157 -7.67 0.49 -17.48
C THR A 157 -7.05 0.00 -16.17
N SER A 158 -7.31 -1.22 -15.80
CA SER A 158 -6.64 -1.90 -14.69
C SER A 158 -5.33 -2.60 -15.11
N GLN A 159 -4.88 -2.44 -16.34
CA GLN A 159 -3.61 -2.99 -16.82
C GLN A 159 -2.52 -1.92 -16.83
N ILE A 160 -1.34 -2.33 -16.41
CA ILE A 160 -0.10 -1.55 -16.53
C ILE A 160 0.83 -2.32 -17.45
N SER A 161 1.40 -1.63 -18.44
CA SER A 161 2.39 -2.21 -19.37
C SER A 161 3.81 -1.79 -18.99
N PHE A 162 4.73 -2.74 -19.07
CA PHE A 162 6.17 -2.52 -18.94
C PHE A 162 6.78 -2.52 -20.33
N ARG A 163 7.40 -1.41 -20.69
CA ARG A 163 7.89 -1.15 -22.06
C ARG A 163 9.39 -1.00 -22.07
N ASP A 164 9.99 -1.50 -23.14
CA ASP A 164 11.42 -1.28 -23.40
C ASP A 164 11.69 0.22 -23.60
N PRO A 165 12.68 0.81 -22.89
CA PRO A 165 12.92 2.24 -22.94
C PRO A 165 13.50 2.73 -24.29
N GLU A 166 14.06 1.85 -25.11
CA GLU A 166 14.65 2.22 -26.41
C GLU A 166 13.70 2.02 -27.60
N THR A 167 12.87 0.98 -27.54
CA THR A 167 11.95 0.66 -28.65
C THR A 167 10.50 1.02 -28.36
N PHE A 168 10.17 1.25 -27.09
CA PHE A 168 8.81 1.46 -26.56
C PHE A 168 7.89 0.25 -26.74
N GLU A 169 8.41 -0.91 -27.15
CA GLU A 169 7.65 -2.14 -27.26
C GLU A 169 7.26 -2.70 -25.91
N ILE A 170 6.09 -3.34 -25.81
CA ILE A 170 5.63 -3.97 -24.58
C ILE A 170 6.44 -5.25 -24.32
N ASN A 171 7.12 -5.30 -23.19
CA ASN A 171 7.79 -6.49 -22.68
C ASN A 171 6.77 -7.43 -21.99
N HIS A 172 6.01 -6.89 -21.03
CA HIS A 172 4.96 -7.61 -20.30
C HIS A 172 3.91 -6.64 -19.74
N THR A 173 2.85 -7.20 -19.18
CA THR A 173 1.80 -6.43 -18.50
C THR A 173 1.46 -7.08 -17.16
N ILE A 174 0.98 -6.27 -16.23
CA ILE A 174 0.37 -6.74 -14.98
C ILE A 174 -1.08 -6.28 -14.90
N GLN A 175 -1.89 -7.05 -14.19
CA GLN A 175 -3.26 -6.67 -13.83
C GLN A 175 -3.24 -6.10 -12.42
N VAL A 176 -3.67 -4.84 -12.25
CA VAL A 176 -3.79 -4.24 -10.93
C VAL A 176 -5.09 -4.69 -10.27
N THR A 177 -4.98 -5.18 -9.04
CA THR A 177 -6.12 -5.62 -8.24
C THR A 177 -6.06 -5.06 -6.82
N TRP A 178 -7.23 -4.76 -6.28
CA TRP A 178 -7.45 -4.40 -4.89
C TRP A 178 -8.46 -5.39 -4.31
N ASP A 179 -8.08 -6.13 -3.27
CA ASP A 179 -8.88 -7.21 -2.70
C ASP A 179 -9.41 -8.19 -3.76
N GLY A 180 -8.55 -8.54 -4.72
CA GLY A 180 -8.87 -9.43 -5.82
C GLY A 180 -9.78 -8.84 -6.91
N GLN A 181 -10.16 -7.56 -6.83
CA GLN A 181 -10.97 -6.89 -7.85
C GLN A 181 -10.08 -5.98 -8.72
N PRO A 182 -10.27 -5.96 -10.05
CA PRO A 182 -9.54 -5.06 -10.94
C PRO A 182 -9.76 -3.58 -10.57
N VAL A 183 -8.70 -2.77 -10.56
CA VAL A 183 -8.75 -1.33 -10.32
C VAL A 183 -8.71 -0.58 -11.64
N PRO A 184 -9.82 -0.06 -12.16
CA PRO A 184 -9.83 0.75 -13.38
C PRO A 184 -9.40 2.20 -13.08
N ASN A 185 -9.22 2.98 -14.15
CA ASN A 185 -8.90 4.40 -14.10
C ASN A 185 -7.53 4.71 -13.47
N ILE A 186 -6.58 3.80 -13.55
CA ILE A 186 -5.20 4.06 -13.15
C ILE A 186 -4.64 5.14 -14.06
N ASN A 187 -4.16 6.21 -13.45
CA ASN A 187 -3.73 7.41 -14.16
C ASN A 187 -2.23 7.66 -13.96
N GLU A 188 -1.85 8.78 -13.39
CA GLU A 188 -0.48 9.20 -13.19
C GLU A 188 0.27 8.24 -12.26
N LEU A 189 1.56 7.99 -12.59
CA LEU A 189 2.39 6.95 -11.96
C LEU A 189 3.73 7.51 -11.50
N GLU A 190 4.19 7.01 -10.32
CA GLU A 190 5.56 7.18 -9.84
C GLU A 190 6.16 5.84 -9.43
N CYS A 191 7.38 5.53 -9.90
CA CYS A 191 8.07 4.27 -9.65
C CYS A 191 9.16 4.41 -8.59
N VAL A 192 9.08 3.65 -7.48
CA VAL A 192 10.10 3.64 -6.42
C VAL A 192 10.50 2.20 -6.09
N GLY A 193 11.63 1.75 -6.60
CA GLY A 193 12.08 0.36 -6.43
C GLY A 193 11.11 -0.64 -7.03
N LYS A 194 10.47 -1.47 -6.20
CA LYS A 194 9.44 -2.44 -6.62
C LYS A 194 8.02 -1.93 -6.47
N GLU A 195 7.87 -0.71 -6.09
CA GLU A 195 6.59 -0.09 -5.81
C GLU A 195 6.21 0.87 -6.94
N ILE A 196 4.94 0.87 -7.33
CA ILE A 196 4.35 1.83 -8.25
C ILE A 196 3.27 2.57 -7.47
N LEU A 197 3.46 3.87 -7.25
CA LEU A 197 2.38 4.71 -6.75
C LEU A 197 1.55 5.19 -7.93
N ALA A 198 0.23 5.22 -7.76
CA ALA A 198 -0.67 5.61 -8.83
C ALA A 198 -1.83 6.47 -8.32
N ASN A 199 -2.16 7.52 -9.08
CA ASN A 199 -3.46 8.17 -8.95
C ASN A 199 -4.54 7.32 -9.60
N VAL A 200 -5.71 7.25 -8.98
CA VAL A 200 -6.91 6.66 -9.58
C VAL A 200 -7.86 7.78 -9.97
N TRP A 201 -8.07 7.97 -11.27
CA TRP A 201 -8.85 9.09 -11.79
C TRP A 201 -10.27 9.12 -11.22
N LEU A 202 -10.74 10.31 -10.82
CA LEU A 202 -11.97 10.58 -10.11
C LEU A 202 -12.07 9.97 -8.70
N GLN A 203 -10.96 9.52 -8.15
CA GLN A 203 -10.86 9.11 -6.76
C GLN A 203 -9.79 9.94 -6.04
N ASP A 204 -10.06 10.23 -4.78
CA ASP A 204 -9.17 11.05 -3.94
C ASP A 204 -8.15 10.17 -3.22
N VAL A 205 -7.52 9.25 -3.97
CA VAL A 205 -6.57 8.29 -3.42
C VAL A 205 -5.31 8.18 -4.30
N ILE A 206 -4.21 7.88 -3.62
CA ILE A 206 -2.97 7.36 -4.20
C ILE A 206 -2.87 5.92 -3.73
N ILE A 207 -2.77 4.96 -4.65
CA ILE A 207 -2.57 3.55 -4.34
C ILE A 207 -1.12 3.16 -4.55
N SER A 208 -0.61 2.27 -3.71
CA SER A 208 0.68 1.61 -3.87
C SER A 208 0.47 0.23 -4.43
N ILE A 209 1.15 -0.09 -5.52
CA ILE A 209 1.01 -1.32 -6.27
C ILE A 209 2.35 -2.06 -6.24
N ASP A 210 2.35 -3.34 -5.89
CA ASP A 210 3.52 -4.21 -6.08
C ASP A 210 3.74 -4.46 -7.57
N SER A 211 4.89 -4.10 -8.08
CA SER A 211 5.20 -4.14 -9.52
C SER A 211 5.32 -5.56 -10.10
N ILE A 212 5.34 -6.59 -9.26
CA ILE A 212 5.44 -7.98 -9.69
C ILE A 212 4.06 -8.63 -9.73
N SER A 213 3.30 -8.52 -8.62
CA SER A 213 2.00 -9.17 -8.48
C SER A 213 0.84 -8.34 -9.03
N GLY A 214 0.99 -7.01 -9.09
CA GLY A 214 -0.10 -6.09 -9.41
C GLY A 214 -1.07 -5.83 -8.26
N ASN A 215 -0.82 -6.38 -7.07
CA ASN A 215 -1.68 -6.18 -5.92
C ASN A 215 -1.48 -4.80 -5.28
N VAL A 216 -2.58 -4.14 -4.92
CA VAL A 216 -2.52 -2.93 -4.10
C VAL A 216 -2.07 -3.33 -2.70
N GLN A 217 -1.01 -2.69 -2.20
CA GLN A 217 -0.41 -2.97 -0.90
C GLN A 217 -0.96 -2.05 0.19
N TYR A 218 -1.13 -0.78 -0.13
CA TYR A 218 -1.71 0.23 0.74
C TYR A 218 -2.24 1.40 -0.11
N PHE A 219 -2.95 2.32 0.54
CA PHE A 219 -3.38 3.55 -0.09
C PHE A 219 -3.24 4.75 0.85
N VAL A 220 -3.25 5.94 0.26
CA VAL A 220 -3.22 7.23 0.98
C VAL A 220 -4.35 8.10 0.46
N SER A 221 -5.14 8.67 1.39
CA SER A 221 -6.26 9.58 1.05
C SER A 221 -5.92 11.01 1.50
N PRO A 222 -5.35 11.86 0.63
CA PRO A 222 -4.95 13.21 1.01
C PRO A 222 -6.13 14.20 1.04
N THR A 223 -7.25 13.80 1.60
CA THR A 223 -8.51 14.57 1.65
C THR A 223 -8.38 15.92 2.34
N SER A 224 -7.51 16.03 3.34
CA SER A 224 -7.21 17.30 4.02
C SER A 224 -6.54 18.32 3.09
N ILE A 225 -5.74 17.88 2.12
CA ILE A 225 -5.14 18.73 1.09
C ILE A 225 -6.19 19.07 0.03
N ILE A 226 -6.89 18.06 -0.49
CA ILE A 226 -7.88 18.20 -1.57
C ILE A 226 -8.95 19.22 -1.19
N SER A 227 -9.42 19.18 0.05
CA SER A 227 -10.44 20.11 0.56
C SER A 227 -10.01 21.59 0.51
N THR A 228 -8.71 21.87 0.39
CA THR A 228 -8.18 23.25 0.29
C THR A 228 -8.05 23.74 -1.16
N GLN A 229 -8.19 22.86 -2.16
CA GLN A 229 -7.92 23.23 -3.56
C GLN A 229 -9.17 23.70 -4.31
N GLY A 230 -10.26 23.22 -4.12
CA GLY A 230 -11.49 23.57 -4.83
C GLY A 230 -12.49 22.42 -4.80
N THR A 231 -13.71 22.72 -5.24
CA THR A 231 -14.79 21.73 -5.25
C THR A 231 -15.25 21.37 -6.65
N ASN A 232 -14.49 21.82 -7.67
CA ASN A 232 -14.84 21.55 -9.06
C ASN A 232 -14.45 20.10 -9.41
N SER A 233 -15.33 19.38 -10.07
CA SER A 233 -15.10 18.00 -10.52
C SER A 233 -13.89 17.82 -11.45
N ASN A 234 -13.34 18.92 -11.97
CA ASN A 234 -12.13 18.91 -12.80
C ASN A 234 -10.85 19.21 -12.02
N GLU A 235 -10.94 19.44 -10.70
CA GLU A 235 -9.80 19.77 -9.83
C GLU A 235 -9.36 18.54 -9.02
N VAL A 236 -9.25 17.40 -9.71
CA VAL A 236 -8.91 16.11 -9.11
C VAL A 236 -7.42 15.99 -8.82
N LEU A 237 -7.09 15.20 -7.78
CA LEU A 237 -5.73 14.77 -7.46
C LEU A 237 -5.11 14.07 -8.67
N ASN A 238 -3.98 14.58 -9.15
CA ASN A 238 -3.21 13.98 -10.24
C ASN A 238 -1.80 14.58 -10.30
N GLY A 239 -0.80 13.73 -10.17
CA GLY A 239 0.62 14.07 -10.15
C GLY A 239 1.28 13.62 -8.85
N ILE A 240 2.25 12.70 -8.97
CA ILE A 240 3.06 12.15 -7.89
C ILE A 240 4.51 12.16 -8.37
N ALA A 241 5.44 12.65 -7.56
CA ALA A 241 6.86 12.59 -7.90
C ALA A 241 7.70 12.32 -6.65
N PHE A 242 8.56 11.34 -6.68
CA PHE A 242 9.43 10.98 -5.57
C PHE A 242 10.63 11.94 -5.46
N ASP A 243 10.77 12.57 -4.33
CA ASP A 243 11.94 13.39 -4.01
C ASP A 243 13.00 12.56 -3.30
N LYS A 244 14.00 12.12 -4.04
CA LYS A 244 15.14 11.34 -3.52
C LYS A 244 15.89 12.04 -2.39
N SER A 245 15.84 13.38 -2.34
CA SER A 245 16.57 14.16 -1.33
C SER A 245 15.91 14.15 0.02
N SER A 246 14.57 14.11 0.06
CA SER A 246 13.79 14.09 1.28
C SER A 246 13.24 12.70 1.62
N GLY A 247 13.14 11.80 0.64
CA GLY A 247 12.44 10.52 0.77
C GLY A 247 10.92 10.63 0.75
N GLY A 248 10.39 11.85 0.50
CA GLY A 248 8.95 12.11 0.40
C GLY A 248 8.45 12.16 -1.04
N PHE A 249 7.17 12.47 -1.18
CA PHE A 249 6.51 12.57 -2.46
C PHE A 249 5.91 13.96 -2.68
N TRP A 250 6.19 14.58 -3.79
CA TRP A 250 5.48 15.77 -4.24
C TRP A 250 4.17 15.35 -4.90
N ILE A 251 3.06 15.92 -4.44
CA ILE A 251 1.75 15.67 -5.01
C ILE A 251 1.06 16.97 -5.40
N THR A 252 0.25 16.92 -6.45
CA THR A 252 -0.56 18.04 -6.92
C THR A 252 -1.85 17.51 -7.56
N GLY A 253 -2.59 18.38 -8.25
CA GLY A 253 -3.80 18.01 -8.98
C GLY A 253 -4.07 18.93 -10.16
N LYS A 254 -5.12 18.58 -10.93
CA LYS A 254 -5.56 19.38 -12.08
C LYS A 254 -6.09 20.73 -11.59
N ASN A 255 -5.52 21.83 -12.12
CA ASN A 255 -5.83 23.20 -11.76
C ASN A 255 -5.57 23.58 -10.29
N TRP A 256 -4.80 22.78 -9.56
CA TRP A 256 -4.40 23.15 -8.21
C TRP A 256 -3.46 24.36 -8.20
N THR A 257 -3.55 25.12 -7.13
CA THR A 257 -2.73 26.33 -6.92
C THR A 257 -1.43 26.04 -6.17
N HIS A 258 -1.29 24.83 -5.64
CA HIS A 258 -0.13 24.44 -4.84
C HIS A 258 0.32 23.01 -5.17
N ILE A 259 1.59 22.76 -4.87
CA ILE A 259 2.17 21.43 -4.83
C ILE A 259 2.63 21.14 -3.39
N TYR A 260 2.48 19.92 -2.94
CA TYR A 260 2.71 19.51 -1.55
C TYR A 260 3.74 18.40 -1.47
N LEU A 261 4.77 18.58 -0.64
CA LEU A 261 5.65 17.48 -0.24
C LEU A 261 5.00 16.77 0.94
N ILE A 262 4.75 15.49 0.78
CA ILE A 262 4.22 14.63 1.83
C ILE A 262 5.21 13.52 2.20
N GLU A 263 5.23 13.16 3.46
CA GLU A 263 5.83 11.94 3.97
C GLU A 263 4.71 10.95 4.26
N ILE A 264 4.77 9.76 3.67
CA ILE A 264 3.82 8.67 3.92
C ILE A 264 4.30 7.91 5.16
N SER A 265 3.42 7.68 6.12
CA SER A 265 3.76 6.94 7.34
C SER A 265 4.07 5.48 7.01
N SER A 266 5.16 4.95 7.56
CA SER A 266 5.39 3.50 7.58
C SER A 266 4.31 2.83 8.45
N LEU A 267 3.95 1.59 8.15
CA LEU A 267 3.14 0.79 9.07
C LEU A 267 3.89 0.72 10.41
N GLU A 268 3.24 1.12 11.50
CA GLU A 268 3.77 0.86 12.83
C GLU A 268 3.82 -0.66 13.02
N THR A 269 5.03 -1.21 13.06
CA THR A 269 5.17 -2.62 13.43
C THR A 269 4.70 -2.78 14.87
N PRO A 270 3.93 -3.84 15.23
CA PRO A 270 3.40 -4.06 16.58
C PRO A 270 4.46 -4.06 17.71
N SER A 271 5.74 -3.99 17.39
CA SER A 271 6.85 -3.90 18.33
C SER A 271 7.03 -2.51 18.97
N GLU A 272 6.48 -1.43 18.43
CA GLU A 272 6.61 -0.09 19.02
C GLU A 272 5.47 0.30 19.97
N ILE A 273 4.37 -0.48 20.03
CA ILE A 273 3.25 -0.23 20.95
C ILE A 273 3.58 -0.71 22.40
N GLN A 274 4.75 -1.32 22.68
CA GLN A 274 5.04 -1.94 23.97
C GLN A 274 5.75 -1.05 25.01
N GLU A 275 5.99 0.22 24.80
CA GLU A 275 6.66 1.04 25.82
C GLU A 275 5.80 2.05 26.60
N THR A 276 4.49 2.14 26.41
CA THR A 276 3.66 3.07 27.18
C THR A 276 2.61 2.45 28.10
N SER A 277 2.45 1.12 28.13
CA SER A 277 1.63 0.45 29.15
C SER A 277 2.51 -0.37 30.09
N GLY A 278 3.10 0.31 31.08
CA GLY A 278 3.98 -0.28 32.09
C GLY A 278 3.29 -1.27 33.04
N LEU A 279 2.74 -2.36 32.54
CA LEU A 279 2.46 -3.56 33.34
C LEU A 279 3.27 -4.74 32.78
N ASN A 280 4.46 -4.89 33.33
CA ASN A 280 5.37 -6.00 33.09
C ASN A 280 4.59 -7.33 33.34
N ARG A 281 4.71 -8.31 32.43
CA ARG A 281 4.07 -9.64 32.58
C ARG A 281 4.29 -10.25 33.96
N SER A 282 5.45 -9.99 34.58
CA SER A 282 5.73 -10.39 35.97
C SER A 282 4.79 -9.73 36.97
N SER A 283 4.39 -8.48 36.79
CA SER A 283 3.45 -7.77 37.66
C SER A 283 2.04 -8.29 37.52
N ALA A 284 1.61 -8.67 36.32
CA ALA A 284 0.28 -9.27 36.09
C ALA A 284 0.17 -10.67 36.74
N ILE A 285 1.21 -11.50 36.63
CA ILE A 285 1.28 -12.81 37.28
C ILE A 285 1.30 -12.65 38.80
N PHE A 286 1.99 -11.65 39.33
CA PHE A 286 2.03 -11.37 40.76
C PHE A 286 0.66 -10.93 41.32
N ILE A 287 -0.05 -10.08 40.59
CA ILE A 287 -1.41 -9.64 40.97
C ILE A 287 -2.41 -10.82 40.95
N ILE A 288 -2.36 -11.67 39.94
CA ILE A 288 -3.22 -12.85 39.83
C ILE A 288 -2.90 -13.83 40.97
N SER A 289 -1.64 -14.02 41.34
CA SER A 289 -1.21 -14.87 42.45
C SER A 289 -1.73 -14.35 43.81
N ILE A 290 -1.68 -13.04 44.04
CA ILE A 290 -2.23 -12.42 45.27
C ILE A 290 -3.74 -12.57 45.33
N MET A 291 -4.47 -12.39 44.22
CA MET A 291 -5.91 -12.55 44.17
C MET A 291 -6.35 -14.01 44.48
N LEU A 292 -5.61 -15.00 43.96
CA LEU A 292 -5.81 -16.42 44.27
C LEU A 292 -5.55 -16.74 45.74
N LEU A 293 -4.48 -16.16 46.33
CA LEU A 293 -4.16 -16.35 47.74
C LEU A 293 -5.23 -15.76 48.67
N LEU A 294 -5.73 -14.58 48.33
CA LEU A 294 -6.81 -13.90 49.07
C LEU A 294 -8.14 -14.71 49.00
N SER A 295 -8.45 -15.25 47.82
CA SER A 295 -9.67 -16.10 47.66
C SER A 295 -9.60 -17.38 48.45
N LEU A 296 -8.43 -18.02 48.54
CA LEU A 296 -8.19 -19.20 49.41
C LEU A 296 -8.32 -18.85 50.89
N LEU A 297 -7.79 -17.72 51.34
CA LEU A 297 -7.91 -17.28 52.74
C LEU A 297 -9.38 -17.01 53.13
N VAL A 298 -10.17 -16.40 52.24
CA VAL A 298 -11.61 -16.19 52.45
C VAL A 298 -12.34 -17.51 52.50
N PHE A 299 -12.02 -18.48 51.66
CA PHE A 299 -12.62 -19.81 51.63
C PHE A 299 -12.35 -20.56 52.94
N PHE A 300 -11.10 -20.59 53.45
CA PHE A 300 -10.74 -21.25 54.70
C PHE A 300 -11.33 -20.54 55.92
N ARG A 301 -11.45 -19.22 55.90
CA ARG A 301 -12.10 -18.46 56.98
C ARG A 301 -13.58 -18.71 57.07
N ASN A 302 -14.28 -18.94 55.96
CA ASN A 302 -15.70 -19.31 55.95
C ASN A 302 -15.94 -20.74 56.37
N LYS A 303 -14.98 -21.67 56.14
CA LYS A 303 -15.11 -23.09 56.53
C LYS A 303 -14.90 -23.32 58.04
N ASN A 304 -14.22 -22.37 58.71
CA ASN A 304 -13.94 -22.48 60.15
C ASN A 304 -14.83 -21.58 61.02
N LYS A 305 -15.97 -21.10 60.52
CA LYS A 305 -16.95 -20.42 61.36
C LYS A 305 -17.65 -21.48 62.21
N PRO A 306 -17.65 -21.38 63.57
CA PRO A 306 -18.40 -22.29 64.41
C PRO A 306 -19.90 -22.13 64.15
N GLU A 307 -20.59 -23.27 64.05
CA GLU A 307 -22.05 -23.30 63.97
C GLU A 307 -22.63 -22.60 65.19
N THR A 308 -23.48 -21.60 65.01
CA THR A 308 -24.26 -20.99 66.08
C THR A 308 -25.36 -21.99 66.51
N PRO A 309 -25.46 -22.27 67.80
CA PRO A 309 -26.49 -23.18 68.27
C PRO A 309 -27.93 -22.64 68.06
N ASN A 310 -28.76 -23.45 67.48
CA ASN A 310 -30.15 -23.14 67.20
C ASN A 310 -30.96 -23.19 68.56
N PHE A 311 -31.23 -21.98 69.10
CA PHE A 311 -32.04 -21.80 70.27
C PHE A 311 -33.53 -21.71 69.90
N LYS A 312 -34.16 -22.86 69.69
CA LYS A 312 -35.62 -22.99 69.67
C LYS A 312 -35.90 -24.30 70.37
N ASP A 313 -36.29 -24.21 71.63
CA ASP A 313 -37.25 -25.00 72.38
C ASP A 313 -37.03 -24.79 73.89
N SER A 314 -37.83 -23.91 74.48
CA SER A 314 -38.28 -23.94 75.86
C SER A 314 -39.07 -22.67 76.21
N LEU A 315 -40.37 -22.77 76.14
CA LEU A 315 -41.27 -22.03 77.00
C LEU A 315 -42.55 -22.87 77.20
N PRO A 316 -43.12 -22.85 78.45
CA PRO A 316 -44.16 -23.76 78.91
C PRO A 316 -45.55 -23.51 78.38
#